data_63e21fb4ee70f40f899ee68fae031db3
#
_entry.id   63e21fb4ee70f40f899ee68fae031db3
#
_cell.length_a   1.000
_cell.length_b   1.000
_cell.length_c   1.000
_cell.angle_alpha   90.00
_cell.angle_beta   90.00
_cell.angle_gamma   90.00
#
_symmetry.space_group_name_H-M   'P 1'
#
loop_
_entity.id
_entity.type
_entity.pdbx_description
1 polymer ?
#
loop_
_entity_poly.entity_id
_entity_poly.type
_entity_poly.pdbx_seq_one_letter_code
_entity_poly.pdbx_strand_id
1 'polypeptide(L)'
;MLFRSYNSADWYFNKVKNLNYDYIGISYYPVYHGTSLTDLKTKLTTLSQTYNKKIILAETSYPFTLSWNDWTNNVVGQSNQLVASYDATASGQKNYILAIKSLVKSVPNGSGFCYWGGEWVAFKGNQATNGSTWENQALWDFNNNALEAIQAFNKD
;
A
#
# COMPACT_ATOMS: atom_id res chain seq x y z
N MET A 1 -4.95 18.26 4.36
CA MET A 1 -5.22 16.94 3.77
C MET A 1 -6.32 16.25 4.57
N LEU A 2 -7.30 15.66 3.90
CA LEU A 2 -8.27 14.75 4.50
C LEU A 2 -7.93 13.31 4.03
N PHE A 3 -8.20 12.33 4.90
CA PHE A 3 -7.72 10.97 4.71
C PHE A 3 -8.83 9.94 5.00
N ARG A 4 -8.90 8.87 4.18
CA ARG A 4 -9.87 7.80 4.36
C ARG A 4 -9.45 6.48 3.69
N SER A 5 -9.98 5.36 4.21
CA SER A 5 -9.89 4.04 3.58
C SER A 5 -10.63 4.02 2.22
N TYR A 6 -10.08 3.28 1.27
CA TYR A 6 -10.60 3.09 -0.09
C TYR A 6 -12.11 2.79 -0.14
N ASN A 7 -12.58 1.85 0.70
CA ASN A 7 -13.97 1.39 0.66
C ASN A 7 -15.00 2.45 1.08
N SER A 8 -14.61 3.40 1.92
CA SER A 8 -15.52 4.45 2.45
C SER A 8 -15.22 5.84 1.88
N ALA A 9 -14.32 5.95 0.90
CA ALA A 9 -13.86 7.22 0.37
C ALA A 9 -15.00 8.06 -0.25
N ASP A 10 -15.84 7.47 -1.09
CA ASP A 10 -16.92 8.21 -1.78
C ASP A 10 -17.91 8.81 -0.80
N TRP A 11 -18.35 8.02 0.17
CA TRP A 11 -19.24 8.48 1.23
C TRP A 11 -18.60 9.61 2.05
N TYR A 12 -17.36 9.40 2.48
CA TYR A 12 -16.66 10.37 3.34
C TYR A 12 -16.42 11.68 2.62
N PHE A 13 -15.83 11.68 1.43
CA PHE A 13 -15.50 12.89 0.71
C PHE A 13 -16.74 13.66 0.24
N ASN A 14 -17.86 12.98 -0.02
CA ASN A 14 -19.13 13.66 -0.26
C ASN A 14 -19.64 14.41 0.99
N LYS A 15 -19.42 13.88 2.21
CA LYS A 15 -19.81 14.55 3.46
C LYS A 15 -18.96 15.78 3.76
N VAL A 16 -17.68 15.76 3.42
CA VAL A 16 -16.70 16.82 3.74
C VAL A 16 -16.39 17.74 2.56
N LYS A 17 -17.09 17.61 1.45
CA LYS A 17 -16.80 18.34 0.19
C LYS A 17 -16.76 19.86 0.31
N ASN A 18 -17.49 20.43 1.27
CA ASN A 18 -17.54 21.87 1.51
C ASN A 18 -16.44 22.38 2.45
N LEU A 19 -15.61 21.48 3.00
CA LEU A 19 -14.47 21.89 3.82
C LEU A 19 -13.32 22.38 2.94
N ASN A 20 -12.52 23.30 3.47
CA ASN A 20 -11.31 23.76 2.80
C ASN A 20 -10.15 22.78 3.06
N TYR A 21 -9.75 22.04 2.01
CA TYR A 21 -8.60 21.13 2.03
C TYR A 21 -7.99 21.00 0.62
N ASP A 22 -6.71 20.66 0.54
CA ASP A 22 -5.95 20.60 -0.72
C ASP A 22 -5.77 19.17 -1.22
N TYR A 23 -5.70 18.21 -0.31
CA TYR A 23 -5.35 16.82 -0.62
C TYR A 23 -6.39 15.83 -0.12
N ILE A 24 -6.68 14.85 -0.94
CA ILE A 24 -7.37 13.60 -0.61
C ILE A 24 -6.31 12.53 -0.39
N GLY A 25 -6.28 11.94 0.81
CA GLY A 25 -5.46 10.79 1.15
C GLY A 25 -6.29 9.51 1.18
N ILE A 26 -5.80 8.45 0.54
CA ILE A 26 -6.48 7.15 0.47
C ILE A 26 -5.55 6.05 0.99
N SER A 27 -6.04 5.21 1.92
CA SER A 27 -5.40 3.92 2.24
C SER A 27 -5.88 2.85 1.28
N TYR A 28 -4.95 2.14 0.67
CA TYR A 28 -5.25 0.99 -0.18
C TYR A 28 -4.30 -0.17 0.11
N TYR A 29 -4.88 -1.30 0.46
CA TYR A 29 -4.20 -2.57 0.66
C TYR A 29 -4.94 -3.64 -0.14
N PRO A 30 -4.27 -4.39 -1.03
CA PRO A 30 -4.96 -5.42 -1.85
C PRO A 30 -5.78 -6.40 -1.02
N VAL A 31 -5.26 -6.83 0.13
CA VAL A 31 -5.91 -7.78 1.05
C VAL A 31 -7.27 -7.29 1.58
N TYR A 32 -7.48 -5.98 1.71
CA TYR A 32 -8.71 -5.40 2.27
C TYR A 32 -9.61 -4.73 1.23
N HIS A 33 -9.04 -4.29 0.11
CA HIS A 33 -9.70 -3.37 -0.81
C HIS A 33 -9.84 -3.94 -2.22
N GLY A 34 -9.44 -5.22 -2.42
CA GLY A 34 -9.45 -5.89 -3.70
C GLY A 34 -8.14 -5.73 -4.47
N THR A 35 -7.87 -6.69 -5.34
CA THR A 35 -6.57 -6.87 -6.01
C THR A 35 -6.48 -6.21 -7.39
N SER A 36 -7.50 -5.42 -7.80
CA SER A 36 -7.56 -4.74 -9.10
C SER A 36 -6.93 -3.34 -9.05
N LEU A 37 -5.74 -3.19 -9.62
CA LEU A 37 -5.11 -1.88 -9.78
C LEU A 37 -5.85 -0.98 -10.78
N THR A 38 -6.61 -1.55 -11.71
CA THR A 38 -7.48 -0.79 -12.63
C THR A 38 -8.61 -0.11 -11.86
N ASP A 39 -9.24 -0.83 -10.92
CA ASP A 39 -10.30 -0.25 -10.08
C ASP A 39 -9.75 0.81 -9.14
N LEU A 40 -8.56 0.58 -8.57
CA LEU A 40 -7.85 1.59 -7.79
C LEU A 40 -7.64 2.87 -8.60
N LYS A 41 -7.09 2.77 -9.82
CA LYS A 41 -6.87 3.92 -10.70
C LYS A 41 -8.17 4.65 -11.01
N THR A 42 -9.22 3.92 -11.34
CA THR A 42 -10.55 4.49 -11.63
C THR A 42 -11.07 5.26 -10.42
N LYS A 43 -11.01 4.69 -9.23
CA LYS A 43 -11.43 5.34 -7.98
C LYS A 43 -10.66 6.64 -7.72
N LEU A 44 -9.32 6.59 -7.77
CA LEU A 44 -8.50 7.77 -7.54
C LEU A 44 -8.76 8.88 -8.56
N THR A 45 -8.95 8.50 -9.84
CA THR A 45 -9.30 9.44 -10.92
C THR A 45 -10.64 10.11 -10.66
N THR A 46 -11.66 9.31 -10.31
CA THR A 46 -13.00 9.82 -9.98
C THR A 46 -12.96 10.80 -8.81
N LEU A 47 -12.26 10.46 -7.72
CA LEU A 47 -12.12 11.35 -6.56
C LEU A 47 -11.42 12.66 -6.93
N SER A 48 -10.32 12.59 -7.68
CA SER A 48 -9.60 13.79 -8.12
C SER A 48 -10.49 14.72 -8.96
N GLN A 49 -11.19 14.17 -9.92
CA GLN A 49 -12.03 14.94 -10.84
C GLN A 49 -13.29 15.50 -10.16
N THR A 50 -13.96 14.68 -9.32
CA THR A 50 -15.18 15.07 -8.63
C THR A 50 -14.95 16.23 -7.65
N TYR A 51 -13.83 16.19 -6.93
CA TYR A 51 -13.55 17.18 -5.88
C TYR A 51 -12.51 18.22 -6.29
N ASN A 52 -11.91 18.07 -7.48
CA ASN A 52 -10.81 18.92 -7.97
C ASN A 52 -9.68 19.09 -6.92
N LYS A 53 -9.24 17.95 -6.36
CA LYS A 53 -8.21 17.89 -5.30
C LYS A 53 -7.03 17.05 -5.72
N LYS A 54 -5.87 17.33 -5.12
CA LYS A 54 -4.68 16.48 -5.27
C LYS A 54 -4.88 15.14 -4.57
N ILE A 55 -4.33 14.07 -5.15
CA ILE A 55 -4.47 12.70 -4.64
C ILE A 55 -3.12 12.22 -4.09
N ILE A 56 -3.14 11.69 -2.89
CA ILE A 56 -2.04 10.91 -2.31
C ILE A 56 -2.57 9.52 -1.96
N LEU A 57 -1.90 8.48 -2.43
CA LEU A 57 -2.08 7.15 -1.86
C LEU A 57 -1.31 7.11 -0.53
N ALA A 58 -2.00 7.44 0.57
CA ALA A 58 -1.38 7.73 1.86
C ALA A 58 -0.89 6.47 2.59
N GLU A 59 -1.43 5.30 2.22
CA GLU A 59 -0.98 4.01 2.74
C GLU A 59 -1.11 2.92 1.69
N THR A 60 -0.07 2.14 1.52
CA THR A 60 -0.08 0.86 0.82
C THR A 60 1.10 0.02 1.28
N SER A 61 1.01 -1.30 1.18
CA SER A 61 2.12 -2.22 1.39
C SER A 61 1.95 -3.48 0.54
N TYR A 62 3.00 -4.28 0.44
CA TYR A 62 2.99 -5.52 -0.34
C TYR A 62 4.01 -6.53 0.20
N PRO A 63 3.70 -7.84 0.22
CA PRO A 63 4.61 -8.81 0.79
C PRO A 63 5.76 -9.15 -0.17
N PHE A 64 6.96 -9.37 0.41
CA PHE A 64 8.10 -9.95 -0.30
C PHE A 64 8.16 -11.47 -0.17
N THR A 65 7.30 -12.06 0.66
CA THR A 65 7.15 -13.50 0.86
C THR A 65 5.81 -13.82 1.52
N LEU A 66 5.32 -15.05 1.39
CA LEU A 66 4.20 -15.57 2.19
C LEU A 66 4.68 -16.40 3.39
N SER A 67 5.99 -16.57 3.56
CA SER A 67 6.60 -17.24 4.71
C SER A 67 6.56 -16.38 5.96
N TRP A 68 6.85 -16.99 7.11
CA TRP A 68 6.84 -16.38 8.44
C TRP A 68 8.26 -16.32 9.00
N ASN A 69 8.57 -15.26 9.74
CA ASN A 69 9.80 -15.14 10.51
C ASN A 69 9.59 -15.48 12.00
N ASP A 70 8.38 -15.25 12.49
CA ASP A 70 7.96 -15.66 13.83
C ASP A 70 6.63 -16.44 13.76
N TRP A 71 6.02 -16.73 14.91
CA TRP A 71 4.74 -17.45 14.99
C TRP A 71 3.53 -16.51 15.01
N THR A 72 3.73 -15.23 14.76
CA THR A 72 2.64 -14.28 14.60
C THR A 72 2.07 -14.38 13.19
N ASN A 73 0.76 -14.59 13.07
CA ASN A 73 0.11 -14.68 11.76
C ASN A 73 0.25 -13.37 10.97
N ASN A 74 0.78 -13.46 9.76
CA ASN A 74 0.86 -12.33 8.85
C ASN A 74 -0.51 -11.94 8.30
N VAL A 75 -0.74 -10.63 8.11
CA VAL A 75 -1.96 -10.09 7.48
C VAL A 75 -2.12 -10.60 6.06
N VAL A 76 -1.01 -10.66 5.29
CA VAL A 76 -0.98 -11.26 3.96
C VAL A 76 -0.26 -12.58 4.05
N GLY A 77 -1.00 -13.68 4.01
CA GLY A 77 -0.48 -15.04 4.13
C GLY A 77 -0.91 -15.99 3.01
N GLN A 78 -1.71 -15.52 2.04
CA GLN A 78 -2.28 -16.38 0.99
C GLN A 78 -2.14 -15.74 -0.39
N SER A 79 -1.96 -16.59 -1.42
CA SER A 79 -1.77 -16.13 -2.80
C SER A 79 -2.98 -15.40 -3.39
N ASN A 80 -4.19 -15.73 -2.96
CA ASN A 80 -5.41 -15.05 -3.41
C ASN A 80 -5.57 -13.61 -2.86
N GLN A 81 -4.71 -13.20 -1.93
CA GLN A 81 -4.64 -11.84 -1.40
C GLN A 81 -3.71 -10.93 -2.23
N LEU A 82 -3.00 -11.51 -3.20
CA LEU A 82 -2.04 -10.81 -4.05
C LEU A 82 -2.70 -10.23 -5.30
N VAL A 83 -2.13 -9.16 -5.83
CA VAL A 83 -2.41 -8.68 -7.19
C VAL A 83 -1.81 -9.69 -8.19
N ALA A 84 -2.61 -10.21 -9.11
CA ALA A 84 -2.28 -11.36 -9.96
C ALA A 84 -0.94 -11.25 -10.74
N SER A 85 -0.48 -10.02 -11.02
CA SER A 85 0.77 -9.79 -11.77
C SER A 85 2.02 -9.65 -10.90
N TYR A 86 1.89 -9.74 -9.58
CA TYR A 86 3.00 -9.52 -8.63
C TYR A 86 3.02 -10.62 -7.58
N ASP A 87 3.97 -11.53 -7.71
CA ASP A 87 4.17 -12.59 -6.72
C ASP A 87 4.72 -12.04 -5.40
N ALA A 88 4.50 -12.75 -4.29
CA ALA A 88 5.13 -12.45 -3.02
C ALA A 88 6.61 -12.87 -3.03
N THR A 89 7.43 -12.07 -3.69
CA THR A 89 8.89 -12.18 -3.81
C THR A 89 9.52 -10.79 -3.66
N ALA A 90 10.81 -10.70 -3.39
CA ALA A 90 11.52 -9.41 -3.31
C ALA A 90 11.31 -8.57 -4.59
N SER A 91 11.45 -9.20 -5.76
CA SER A 91 11.20 -8.54 -7.05
C SER A 91 9.73 -8.21 -7.28
N GLY A 92 8.82 -9.09 -6.86
CA GLY A 92 7.37 -8.84 -6.94
C GLY A 92 6.93 -7.66 -6.08
N GLN A 93 7.44 -7.55 -4.85
CA GLN A 93 7.23 -6.39 -3.98
C GLN A 93 7.72 -5.10 -4.66
N LYS A 94 8.96 -5.09 -5.17
CA LYS A 94 9.51 -3.94 -5.91
C LYS A 94 8.65 -3.55 -7.10
N ASN A 95 8.25 -4.53 -7.91
CA ASN A 95 7.45 -4.29 -9.11
C ASN A 95 6.04 -3.76 -8.77
N TYR A 96 5.42 -4.25 -7.69
CA TYR A 96 4.18 -3.70 -7.18
C TYR A 96 4.34 -2.23 -6.78
N ILE A 97 5.38 -1.88 -6.03
CA ILE A 97 5.64 -0.50 -5.61
C ILE A 97 5.87 0.42 -6.83
N LEU A 98 6.63 -0.03 -7.83
CA LEU A 98 6.81 0.70 -9.09
C LEU A 98 5.49 0.88 -9.86
N ALA A 99 4.62 -0.14 -9.86
CA ALA A 99 3.30 -0.05 -10.48
C ALA A 99 2.41 0.96 -9.76
N ILE A 100 2.41 0.97 -8.42
CA ILE A 100 1.69 1.97 -7.61
C ILE A 100 2.22 3.39 -7.90
N LYS A 101 3.55 3.57 -7.95
CA LYS A 101 4.18 4.84 -8.31
C LYS A 101 3.69 5.36 -9.67
N SER A 102 3.75 4.50 -10.69
CA SER A 102 3.28 4.82 -12.04
C SER A 102 1.77 5.08 -12.10
N LEU A 103 0.98 4.27 -11.39
CA LEU A 103 -0.47 4.43 -11.32
C LEU A 103 -0.83 5.81 -10.75
N VAL A 104 -0.29 6.18 -9.58
CA VAL A 104 -0.60 7.47 -8.95
C VAL A 104 -0.14 8.63 -9.83
N LYS A 105 1.03 8.54 -10.46
CA LYS A 105 1.53 9.54 -11.42
C LYS A 105 0.61 9.71 -12.63
N SER A 106 -0.11 8.66 -13.04
CA SER A 106 -1.06 8.70 -14.16
C SER A 106 -2.46 9.21 -13.80
N VAL A 107 -2.76 9.39 -12.51
CA VAL A 107 -4.04 9.96 -12.04
C VAL A 107 -3.99 11.48 -12.16
N PRO A 108 -5.06 12.16 -12.64
CA PRO A 108 -5.13 13.62 -12.60
C PRO A 108 -4.86 14.16 -11.19
N ASN A 109 -3.97 15.12 -11.06
CA ASN A 109 -3.51 15.67 -9.77
C ASN A 109 -2.91 14.63 -8.80
N GLY A 110 -2.47 13.45 -9.30
CA GLY A 110 -1.74 12.47 -8.51
C GLY A 110 -0.42 13.06 -7.99
N SER A 111 -0.19 13.01 -6.68
CA SER A 111 0.94 13.68 -6.03
C SER A 111 1.99 12.73 -5.46
N GLY A 112 1.65 11.44 -5.28
CA GLY A 112 2.57 10.44 -4.77
C GLY A 112 1.90 9.39 -3.88
N PHE A 113 2.72 8.57 -3.25
CA PHE A 113 2.26 7.54 -2.31
C PHE A 113 3.20 7.43 -1.11
N CYS A 114 2.70 6.85 -0.02
CA CYS A 114 3.49 6.46 1.14
C CYS A 114 3.40 4.95 1.32
N TYR A 115 4.52 4.32 1.66
CA TYR A 115 4.58 2.91 2.01
C TYR A 115 4.35 2.74 3.51
N TRP A 116 3.49 1.80 3.89
CA TRP A 116 3.14 1.54 5.29
C TRP A 116 3.90 0.34 5.83
N GLY A 117 4.46 0.49 7.05
CA GLY A 117 5.07 -0.61 7.78
C GLY A 117 6.37 -1.13 7.18
N GLY A 118 7.08 -0.33 6.40
CA GLY A 118 8.34 -0.74 5.79
C GLY A 118 9.41 -1.17 6.79
N GLU A 119 9.35 -0.66 8.02
CA GLU A 119 10.24 -0.97 9.16
C GLU A 119 9.72 -2.08 10.08
N TRP A 120 8.54 -2.64 9.83
CA TRP A 120 7.87 -3.57 10.77
C TRP A 120 8.35 -5.01 10.62
N VAL A 121 9.62 -5.24 10.84
CA VAL A 121 10.23 -6.57 10.92
C VAL A 121 9.79 -7.34 12.17
N ALA A 122 10.09 -8.65 12.25
CA ALA A 122 9.95 -9.42 13.48
C ALA A 122 10.88 -8.83 14.57
N PHE A 123 10.34 -8.51 15.74
CA PHE A 123 11.08 -7.80 16.81
C PHE A 123 11.05 -8.51 18.16
N LYS A 124 10.32 -9.61 18.30
CA LYS A 124 10.16 -10.37 19.54
C LYS A 124 10.80 -11.74 19.52
N GLY A 125 11.55 -12.06 18.46
CA GLY A 125 12.16 -13.38 18.26
C GLY A 125 11.25 -14.36 17.51
N ASN A 126 11.86 -15.41 17.00
CA ASN A 126 11.29 -16.35 16.02
C ASN A 126 10.17 -17.27 16.55
N GLN A 127 9.85 -17.24 17.84
CA GLN A 127 8.74 -18.00 18.43
C GLN A 127 7.63 -17.09 18.98
N ALA A 128 7.71 -15.79 18.74
CA ALA A 128 6.71 -14.84 19.22
C ALA A 128 5.35 -15.07 18.53
N THR A 129 4.29 -15.09 19.33
CA THR A 129 2.90 -15.17 18.82
C THR A 129 2.18 -13.82 18.83
N ASN A 130 2.88 -12.77 19.25
CA ASN A 130 2.40 -11.39 19.34
C ASN A 130 3.45 -10.38 18.85
N GLY A 131 4.19 -10.74 17.81
CA GLY A 131 5.16 -9.90 17.11
C GLY A 131 4.52 -9.04 16.03
N SER A 132 5.22 -8.86 14.91
CA SER A 132 4.71 -8.08 13.78
C SER A 132 3.86 -8.91 12.83
N THR A 133 2.60 -8.54 12.63
CA THR A 133 1.72 -9.12 11.61
C THR A 133 2.04 -8.60 10.19
N TRP A 134 3.02 -7.71 10.06
CA TRP A 134 3.43 -7.02 8.83
C TRP A 134 4.86 -7.38 8.40
N GLU A 135 5.53 -8.26 9.12
CA GLU A 135 6.96 -8.55 8.92
C GLU A 135 7.30 -8.97 7.48
N ASN A 136 6.39 -9.66 6.80
CA ASN A 136 6.56 -10.08 5.42
C ASN A 136 6.25 -8.97 4.40
N GLN A 137 5.82 -7.80 4.85
CA GLN A 137 5.63 -6.59 4.05
C GLN A 137 6.67 -5.50 4.35
N ALA A 138 7.63 -5.77 5.24
CA ALA A 138 8.74 -4.86 5.52
C ALA A 138 9.63 -4.65 4.26
N LEU A 139 10.47 -3.61 4.30
CA LEU A 139 11.49 -3.34 3.29
C LEU A 139 12.86 -3.98 3.63
N TRP A 140 12.86 -4.86 4.62
CA TRP A 140 13.98 -5.71 5.03
C TRP A 140 13.54 -7.17 5.05
N ASP A 141 14.43 -8.06 4.64
CA ASP A 141 14.19 -9.50 4.70
C ASP A 141 14.25 -10.03 6.15
N PHE A 142 14.01 -11.33 6.34
CA PHE A 142 14.04 -11.97 7.65
C PHE A 142 15.44 -12.05 8.29
N ASN A 143 16.50 -11.69 7.56
CA ASN A 143 17.87 -11.54 8.06
C ASN A 143 18.24 -10.07 8.26
N ASN A 144 17.27 -9.14 8.18
CA ASN A 144 17.46 -7.69 8.27
C ASN A 144 18.33 -7.09 7.16
N ASN A 145 18.44 -7.74 6.00
CA ASN A 145 19.05 -7.14 4.82
C ASN A 145 18.02 -6.28 4.09
N ALA A 146 18.44 -5.11 3.62
CA ALA A 146 17.60 -4.24 2.82
C ALA A 146 17.16 -4.92 1.51
N LEU A 147 15.86 -4.93 1.23
CA LEU A 147 15.29 -5.47 0.01
C LEU A 147 15.46 -4.51 -1.17
N GLU A 148 15.55 -5.04 -2.39
CA GLU A 148 15.63 -4.25 -3.60
C GLU A 148 14.42 -3.32 -3.82
N ALA A 149 13.33 -3.57 -3.15
CA ALA A 149 12.13 -2.73 -3.16
C ALA A 149 12.41 -1.27 -2.71
N ILE A 150 13.43 -1.04 -1.90
CA ILE A 150 13.86 0.31 -1.49
C ILE A 150 14.25 1.16 -2.71
N GLN A 151 14.76 0.56 -3.78
CA GLN A 151 15.13 1.28 -5.01
C GLN A 151 13.91 1.89 -5.73
N ALA A 152 12.70 1.39 -5.50
CA ALA A 152 11.48 1.95 -6.09
C ALA A 152 11.14 3.37 -5.61
N PHE A 153 11.73 3.81 -4.49
CA PHE A 153 11.54 5.16 -3.94
C PHE A 153 12.52 6.20 -4.49
N ASN A 154 13.49 5.78 -5.31
CA ASN A 154 14.40 6.73 -5.95
C ASN A 154 13.59 7.74 -6.80
N LYS A 155 14.10 8.97 -6.87
CA LYS A 155 13.57 9.97 -7.81
C LYS A 155 13.82 9.48 -9.25
N ASP A 156 12.81 9.67 -10.11
CA ASP A 156 12.96 9.50 -11.56
C ASP A 156 13.84 10.63 -12.11
#